data_f84187d469153fd06aed75471ad01dfc
#
_entry.id   f84187d469153fd06aed75471ad01dfc
#
_cell.length_a   1.000
_cell.length_b   1.000
_cell.length_c   1.000
_cell.angle_alpha   90.00
_cell.angle_beta   90.00
_cell.angle_gamma   90.00
#
_symmetry.space_group_name_H-M   'P 1'
#
loop_
_entity.id
_entity.type
_entity.pdbx_description
1 polymer ?
#
loop_
_entity_poly.entity_id
_entity_poly.type
_entity_poly.pdbx_seq_one_letter_code
_entity_poly.pdbx_strand_id
1 'polypeptide(L)'
;MSVTTADASRSIADQLPADVRITHHTGADIIADPHPWARAYEEVYSHAIDLADHCDPPITERLTRHATRPGFSLVAAHAGDTLAGYLYGYTLPTDSLWWEGLTPDPGPDFVREHPGRTVGLCELLVTRPYRRTRIALALHAAFLAHRTEERAAALIADGNDVMLDRYAKYGFHKVGTVEPYPGWRRHTMVVGPLR
;
A
#
# COMPACT_ATOMS: atom_id res chain seq x y z
N MET A 1 21.23 20.25 -6.15
CA MET A 1 21.72 19.21 -5.22
C MET A 1 20.59 18.19 -5.10
N SER A 2 20.72 17.04 -5.76
CA SER A 2 19.70 15.98 -5.67
C SER A 2 19.92 15.22 -4.38
N VAL A 3 18.96 15.30 -3.46
CA VAL A 3 18.92 14.45 -2.27
C VAL A 3 18.55 13.05 -2.77
N THR A 4 19.40 12.05 -2.51
CA THR A 4 19.11 10.68 -2.90
C THR A 4 17.96 10.11 -2.07
N THR A 5 17.18 9.18 -2.63
CA THR A 5 16.04 8.52 -1.96
C THR A 5 16.46 7.89 -0.62
N ALA A 6 17.71 7.42 -0.50
CA ALA A 6 18.28 6.88 0.72
C ALA A 6 18.50 7.93 1.82
N ASP A 7 18.90 9.16 1.46
CA ASP A 7 19.06 10.26 2.42
C ASP A 7 17.71 10.78 2.92
N ALA A 8 16.71 10.82 2.03
CA ALA A 8 15.34 11.16 2.40
C ALA A 8 14.74 10.13 3.37
N SER A 9 14.97 8.83 3.14
CA SER A 9 14.50 7.75 4.02
C SER A 9 15.15 7.79 5.41
N ARG A 10 16.44 8.09 5.51
CA ARG A 10 17.13 8.28 6.80
C ARG A 10 16.58 9.47 7.56
N SER A 11 16.39 10.61 6.90
CA SER A 11 15.81 11.82 7.51
C SER A 11 14.39 11.61 8.03
N ILE A 12 13.60 10.71 7.42
CA ILE A 12 12.24 10.39 7.88
C ILE A 12 12.29 9.44 9.06
N ALA A 13 13.19 8.46 9.07
CA ALA A 13 13.37 7.53 10.19
C ALA A 13 13.77 8.26 11.48
N ASP A 14 14.64 9.28 11.38
CA ASP A 14 15.06 10.13 12.51
C ASP A 14 13.91 10.98 13.12
N GLN A 15 12.77 11.05 12.46
CA GLN A 15 11.59 11.80 12.90
C GLN A 15 10.49 10.93 13.49
N LEU A 16 10.73 9.63 13.61
CA LEU A 16 9.82 8.71 14.31
C LEU A 16 9.97 8.85 15.82
N PRO A 17 8.93 8.53 16.62
CA PRO A 17 9.08 8.36 18.06
C PRO A 17 10.21 7.37 18.35
N ALA A 18 10.98 7.62 19.41
CA ALA A 18 12.21 6.87 19.71
C ALA A 18 12.00 5.36 19.96
N ASP A 19 10.78 4.97 20.30
CA ASP A 19 10.36 3.59 20.53
C ASP A 19 9.82 2.90 19.26
N VAL A 20 9.73 3.62 18.11
CA VAL A 20 9.21 3.07 16.86
C VAL A 20 10.35 2.52 16.00
N ARG A 21 10.25 1.24 15.64
CA ARG A 21 11.16 0.55 14.71
C ARG A 21 10.40 0.10 13.46
N ILE A 22 11.08 0.11 12.32
CA ILE A 22 10.57 -0.43 11.05
C ILE A 22 11.16 -1.83 10.83
N THR A 23 10.32 -2.78 10.48
CA THR A 23 10.71 -4.16 10.12
C THR A 23 10.23 -4.51 8.72
N HIS A 24 10.93 -5.45 8.07
CA HIS A 24 10.60 -5.95 6.74
C HIS A 24 10.19 -7.41 6.83
N HIS A 25 9.15 -7.78 6.11
CA HIS A 25 8.58 -9.13 6.08
C HIS A 25 8.39 -9.61 4.66
N THR A 26 8.66 -10.89 4.46
CA THR A 26 8.48 -11.60 3.18
C THR A 26 7.08 -12.22 3.09
N GLY A 27 6.72 -12.71 1.91
CA GLY A 27 5.47 -13.47 1.75
C GLY A 27 5.44 -14.74 2.61
N ALA A 28 6.59 -15.40 2.81
CA ALA A 28 6.67 -16.58 3.68
C ALA A 28 6.35 -16.27 5.15
N ASP A 29 6.81 -15.12 5.66
CA ASP A 29 6.50 -14.69 7.03
C ASP A 29 4.99 -14.45 7.21
N ILE A 30 4.35 -13.85 6.21
CA ILE A 30 2.91 -13.57 6.23
C ILE A 30 2.08 -14.85 6.14
N ILE A 31 2.50 -15.80 5.29
CA ILE A 31 1.81 -17.09 5.14
C ILE A 31 1.94 -17.92 6.41
N ALA A 32 3.08 -17.84 7.09
CA ALA A 32 3.31 -18.56 8.35
C ALA A 32 2.40 -18.07 9.48
N ASP A 33 2.15 -16.76 9.59
CA ASP A 33 1.19 -16.18 10.54
C ASP A 33 0.56 -14.89 10.00
N PRO A 34 -0.62 -14.96 9.34
CA PRO A 34 -1.34 -13.79 8.86
C PRO A 34 -2.13 -13.04 9.94
N HIS A 35 -2.33 -13.64 11.12
CA HIS A 35 -3.27 -13.14 12.12
C HIS A 35 -2.91 -11.78 12.74
N PRO A 36 -1.65 -11.45 13.06
CA PRO A 36 -1.32 -10.12 13.58
C PRO A 36 -1.71 -8.99 12.63
N TRP A 37 -1.49 -9.20 11.34
CA TRP A 37 -1.80 -8.24 10.28
C TRP A 37 -3.30 -8.09 10.05
N ALA A 38 -4.02 -9.22 10.05
CA ALA A 38 -5.47 -9.24 9.93
C ALA A 38 -6.14 -8.53 11.10
N ARG A 39 -5.73 -8.79 12.35
CA ARG A 39 -6.26 -8.09 13.53
C ARG A 39 -6.06 -6.59 13.47
N ALA A 40 -4.88 -6.12 13.04
CA ALA A 40 -4.62 -4.69 12.89
C ALA A 40 -5.52 -4.06 11.82
N TYR A 41 -5.79 -4.77 10.72
CA TYR A 41 -6.74 -4.34 9.69
C TYR A 41 -8.16 -4.23 10.24
N GLU A 42 -8.67 -5.27 10.90
CA GLU A 42 -10.00 -5.33 11.48
C GLU A 42 -10.21 -4.22 12.54
N GLU A 43 -9.20 -3.96 13.37
CA GLU A 43 -9.22 -2.84 14.32
C GLU A 43 -9.36 -1.49 13.63
N VAL A 44 -8.51 -1.25 12.61
CA VAL A 44 -8.47 0.03 11.88
C VAL A 44 -9.78 0.29 11.15
N TYR A 45 -10.37 -0.73 10.54
CA TYR A 45 -11.59 -0.66 9.74
C TYR A 45 -12.85 -1.14 10.46
N SER A 46 -12.80 -1.31 11.80
CA SER A 46 -13.94 -1.79 12.60
C SER A 46 -15.25 -1.02 12.37
N HIS A 47 -15.18 0.25 11.97
CA HIS A 47 -16.35 1.09 11.67
C HIS A 47 -16.95 0.85 10.27
N ALA A 48 -16.28 0.10 9.42
CA ALA A 48 -16.64 -0.15 8.03
C ALA A 48 -16.41 -1.61 7.63
N ILE A 49 -16.18 -2.50 8.59
CA ILE A 49 -15.73 -3.87 8.34
C ILE A 49 -16.76 -4.71 7.57
N ASP A 50 -18.04 -4.35 7.65
CA ASP A 50 -19.13 -5.04 6.95
C ASP A 50 -19.29 -4.58 5.49
N LEU A 51 -18.54 -3.58 5.04
CA LEU A 51 -18.54 -3.19 3.63
C LEU A 51 -17.80 -4.26 2.80
N ALA A 52 -18.32 -4.55 1.62
CA ALA A 52 -17.79 -5.60 0.74
C ALA A 52 -16.28 -5.48 0.48
N ASP A 53 -15.77 -4.27 0.30
CA ASP A 53 -14.34 -4.01 0.08
C ASP A 53 -13.45 -4.23 1.31
N HIS A 54 -14.05 -4.47 2.47
CA HIS A 54 -13.33 -4.85 3.69
C HIS A 54 -13.51 -6.33 4.07
N CYS A 55 -14.63 -6.97 3.74
CA CYS A 55 -14.96 -8.32 4.19
C CYS A 55 -15.04 -9.38 3.09
N ASP A 56 -15.05 -9.00 1.81
CA ASP A 56 -15.16 -9.95 0.70
C ASP A 56 -14.08 -9.68 -0.38
N PRO A 57 -13.06 -10.56 -0.49
CA PRO A 57 -12.74 -11.67 0.41
C PRO A 57 -12.23 -11.21 1.79
N PRO A 58 -12.31 -12.06 2.82
CA PRO A 58 -11.75 -11.76 4.14
C PRO A 58 -10.29 -11.34 4.08
N ILE A 59 -9.87 -10.42 4.95
CA ILE A 59 -8.51 -9.87 4.92
C ILE A 59 -7.42 -10.95 5.02
N THR A 60 -7.63 -11.99 5.81
CA THR A 60 -6.68 -13.10 5.96
C THR A 60 -6.46 -13.83 4.64
N GLU A 61 -7.53 -14.11 3.90
CA GLU A 61 -7.46 -14.75 2.58
C GLU A 61 -6.80 -13.82 1.56
N ARG A 62 -7.21 -12.54 1.51
CA ARG A 62 -6.65 -11.55 0.62
C ARG A 62 -5.15 -11.37 0.84
N LEU A 63 -4.73 -11.25 2.09
CA LEU A 63 -3.33 -11.06 2.46
C LEU A 63 -2.47 -12.28 2.13
N THR A 64 -2.91 -13.49 2.46
CA THR A 64 -2.19 -14.73 2.13
C THR A 64 -2.09 -14.95 0.61
N ARG A 65 -3.15 -14.66 -0.14
CA ARG A 65 -3.13 -14.72 -1.61
C ARG A 65 -2.15 -13.71 -2.20
N HIS A 66 -2.10 -12.48 -1.69
CA HIS A 66 -1.12 -11.48 -2.13
C HIS A 66 0.30 -11.87 -1.74
N ALA A 67 0.50 -12.49 -0.58
CA ALA A 67 1.82 -12.94 -0.10
C ALA A 67 2.49 -13.98 -1.01
N THR A 68 1.73 -14.68 -1.86
CA THR A 68 2.29 -15.59 -2.87
C THR A 68 2.74 -14.89 -4.16
N ARG A 69 2.43 -13.60 -4.34
CA ARG A 69 2.75 -12.88 -5.58
C ARG A 69 4.24 -12.54 -5.68
N PRO A 70 4.81 -12.58 -6.88
CA PRO A 70 6.20 -12.15 -7.11
C PRO A 70 6.44 -10.72 -6.62
N GLY A 71 7.57 -10.49 -5.98
CA GLY A 71 7.92 -9.18 -5.46
C GLY A 71 7.06 -8.69 -4.29
N PHE A 72 6.30 -9.58 -3.64
CA PHE A 72 5.61 -9.21 -2.40
C PHE A 72 6.59 -8.79 -1.32
N SER A 73 6.27 -7.71 -0.65
CA SER A 73 6.93 -7.30 0.60
C SER A 73 5.95 -6.57 1.50
N LEU A 74 6.18 -6.67 2.79
CA LEU A 74 5.46 -5.91 3.81
C LEU A 74 6.49 -5.19 4.69
N VAL A 75 6.26 -3.91 4.97
CA VAL A 75 6.98 -3.14 5.98
C VAL A 75 6.04 -2.83 7.12
N ALA A 76 6.51 -2.97 8.35
CA ALA A 76 5.73 -2.73 9.55
C ALA A 76 6.43 -1.75 10.50
N ALA A 77 5.65 -0.93 11.18
CA ALA A 77 6.10 -0.08 12.28
C ALA A 77 5.65 -0.68 13.60
N HIS A 78 6.58 -0.86 14.52
CA HIS A 78 6.32 -1.33 15.87
C HIS A 78 6.75 -0.28 16.90
N ALA A 79 5.86 0.04 17.84
CA ALA A 79 6.15 0.82 19.02
C ALA A 79 6.31 -0.16 20.21
N GLY A 80 7.55 -0.41 20.62
CA GLY A 80 7.85 -1.57 21.47
C GLY A 80 7.40 -2.86 20.78
N ASP A 81 6.54 -3.64 21.45
CA ASP A 81 5.97 -4.89 20.90
C ASP A 81 4.61 -4.70 20.20
N THR A 82 4.10 -3.47 20.16
CA THR A 82 2.79 -3.17 19.56
C THR A 82 2.94 -2.84 18.08
N LEU A 83 2.15 -3.50 17.22
CA LEU A 83 2.06 -3.17 15.79
C LEU A 83 1.34 -1.83 15.61
N ALA A 84 2.08 -0.79 15.22
CA ALA A 84 1.57 0.56 15.04
C ALA A 84 1.00 0.80 13.62
N GLY A 85 1.40 -0.01 12.66
CA GLY A 85 0.90 0.06 11.28
C GLY A 85 1.76 -0.75 10.33
N TYR A 86 1.27 -0.92 9.09
CA TYR A 86 2.02 -1.59 8.03
C TYR A 86 1.63 -1.07 6.64
N LEU A 87 2.50 -1.34 5.68
CA LEU A 87 2.26 -1.20 4.25
C LEU A 87 2.73 -2.46 3.55
N TYR A 88 1.92 -2.98 2.61
CA TYR A 88 2.35 -4.07 1.74
C TYR A 88 1.93 -3.86 0.28
N GLY A 89 2.63 -4.54 -0.58
CA GLY A 89 2.35 -4.56 -2.01
C GLY A 89 3.19 -5.63 -2.72
N TYR A 90 2.99 -5.74 -4.02
CA TYR A 90 3.69 -6.70 -4.87
C TYR A 90 3.86 -6.16 -6.29
N THR A 91 4.81 -6.72 -7.06
CA THR A 91 5.00 -6.38 -8.47
C THR A 91 3.83 -6.90 -9.29
N LEU A 92 3.21 -6.04 -10.10
CA LEU A 92 2.10 -6.45 -10.96
C LEU A 92 2.59 -7.41 -12.04
N PRO A 93 1.92 -8.55 -12.25
CA PRO A 93 2.24 -9.47 -13.34
C PRO A 93 1.80 -8.87 -14.70
N THR A 94 2.33 -9.43 -15.78
CA THR A 94 2.04 -8.96 -17.15
C THR A 94 0.58 -9.13 -17.58
N ASP A 95 -0.13 -10.06 -16.95
CA ASP A 95 -1.56 -10.34 -17.11
C ASP A 95 -2.42 -9.72 -15.99
N SER A 96 -1.94 -8.65 -15.38
CA SER A 96 -2.61 -7.99 -14.26
C SER A 96 -3.95 -7.39 -14.68
N LEU A 97 -5.00 -7.68 -13.90
CA LEU A 97 -6.32 -7.06 -14.02
C LEU A 97 -6.43 -5.73 -13.27
N TRP A 98 -5.33 -5.22 -12.73
CA TRP A 98 -5.28 -4.01 -11.91
C TRP A 98 -5.87 -2.78 -12.60
N TRP A 99 -5.79 -2.73 -13.93
CA TRP A 99 -6.23 -1.61 -14.75
C TRP A 99 -7.62 -1.80 -15.38
N GLU A 100 -8.22 -2.97 -15.19
CA GLU A 100 -9.50 -3.31 -15.80
C GLU A 100 -10.63 -2.41 -15.26
N GLY A 101 -11.48 -1.93 -16.16
CA GLY A 101 -12.63 -1.08 -15.79
C GLY A 101 -12.29 0.38 -15.44
N LEU A 102 -11.03 0.81 -15.57
CA LEU A 102 -10.65 2.20 -15.34
C LEU A 102 -11.42 3.16 -16.26
N THR A 103 -11.96 4.22 -15.66
CA THR A 103 -12.64 5.29 -16.36
C THR A 103 -12.10 6.66 -15.92
N PRO A 104 -11.63 7.53 -16.87
CA PRO A 104 -11.48 7.25 -18.30
C PRO A 104 -10.45 6.16 -18.58
N ASP A 105 -10.55 5.50 -19.74
CA ASP A 105 -9.54 4.55 -20.21
C ASP A 105 -8.22 5.29 -20.49
N PRO A 106 -7.11 4.93 -19.80
CA PRO A 106 -5.83 5.61 -20.00
C PRO A 106 -5.08 5.15 -21.26
N GLY A 107 -5.62 4.20 -21.99
CA GLY A 107 -5.08 3.66 -23.24
C GLY A 107 -4.15 2.46 -23.06
N PRO A 108 -3.97 1.66 -24.13
CA PRO A 108 -3.31 0.37 -24.09
C PRO A 108 -1.83 0.44 -23.69
N ASP A 109 -1.12 1.48 -24.05
CA ASP A 109 0.30 1.64 -23.68
C ASP A 109 0.48 1.94 -22.20
N PHE A 110 -0.49 2.63 -21.59
CA PHE A 110 -0.47 2.91 -20.17
C PHE A 110 -0.72 1.66 -19.33
N VAL A 111 -1.68 0.82 -19.71
CA VAL A 111 -2.10 -0.38 -18.96
C VAL A 111 -1.23 -1.60 -19.21
N ARG A 112 -0.41 -1.60 -20.29
CA ARG A 112 0.46 -2.72 -20.62
C ARG A 112 1.51 -2.93 -19.52
N GLU A 113 1.48 -4.07 -18.84
CA GLU A 113 2.49 -4.46 -17.87
C GLU A 113 3.63 -5.25 -18.51
N HIS A 114 4.82 -5.10 -17.95
CA HIS A 114 6.01 -5.90 -18.22
C HIS A 114 6.80 -6.10 -16.91
N PRO A 115 7.71 -7.07 -16.82
CA PRO A 115 8.48 -7.30 -15.61
C PRO A 115 9.18 -6.04 -15.09
N GLY A 116 8.95 -5.70 -13.82
CA GLY A 116 9.56 -4.53 -13.19
C GLY A 116 8.90 -3.19 -13.53
N ARG A 117 7.71 -3.16 -14.14
CA ARG A 117 7.04 -1.91 -14.48
C ARG A 117 6.32 -1.28 -13.30
N THR A 118 5.42 -2.00 -12.66
CA THR A 118 4.55 -1.43 -11.63
C THR A 118 4.59 -2.23 -10.35
N VAL A 119 4.76 -1.57 -9.21
CA VAL A 119 4.39 -2.12 -7.91
C VAL A 119 3.00 -1.63 -7.51
N GLY A 120 2.11 -2.57 -7.19
CA GLY A 120 0.79 -2.28 -6.61
C GLY A 120 0.90 -2.14 -5.10
N LEU A 121 0.52 -0.98 -4.55
CA LEU A 121 0.41 -0.74 -3.10
C LEU A 121 -0.99 -1.18 -2.67
N CYS A 122 -1.08 -2.28 -1.94
CA CYS A 122 -2.36 -2.93 -1.63
C CYS A 122 -3.00 -2.42 -0.35
N GLU A 123 -2.19 -2.11 0.67
CA GLU A 123 -2.67 -1.61 1.95
C GLU A 123 -1.64 -0.70 2.59
N LEU A 124 -2.09 0.40 3.15
CA LEU A 124 -1.32 1.27 4.05
C LEU A 124 -2.22 1.66 5.22
N LEU A 125 -1.97 1.10 6.37
CA LEU A 125 -2.73 1.43 7.58
C LEU A 125 -1.84 1.83 8.75
N VAL A 126 -2.41 2.65 9.64
CA VAL A 126 -1.83 3.02 10.93
C VAL A 126 -2.92 2.90 11.99
N THR A 127 -2.65 2.15 13.05
CA THR A 127 -3.60 1.92 14.16
C THR A 127 -3.92 3.23 14.90
N ARG A 128 -5.09 3.30 15.52
CA ARG A 128 -5.64 4.55 16.07
C ARG A 128 -4.69 5.32 16.99
N PRO A 129 -3.97 4.69 17.94
CA PRO A 129 -3.10 5.42 18.85
C PRO A 129 -1.95 6.17 18.15
N TYR A 130 -1.55 5.67 16.97
CA TYR A 130 -0.39 6.18 16.23
C TYR A 130 -0.77 7.03 15.00
N ARG A 131 -2.05 7.33 14.81
CA ARG A 131 -2.50 8.24 13.75
C ARG A 131 -1.99 9.66 13.98
N ARG A 132 -1.83 10.42 12.89
CA ARG A 132 -1.28 11.79 12.87
C ARG A 132 0.20 11.87 13.28
N THR A 133 0.87 10.74 13.36
CA THR A 133 2.33 10.64 13.43
C THR A 133 2.93 10.57 12.02
N ARG A 134 4.24 10.45 11.92
CA ARG A 134 4.94 10.27 10.65
C ARG A 134 5.06 8.80 10.22
N ILE A 135 4.44 7.87 10.93
CA ILE A 135 4.54 6.43 10.66
C ILE A 135 4.09 6.09 9.23
N ALA A 136 2.96 6.61 8.76
CA ALA A 136 2.53 6.35 7.37
C ALA A 136 3.56 6.82 6.32
N LEU A 137 4.22 7.95 6.55
CA LEU A 137 5.27 8.46 5.68
C LEU A 137 6.52 7.56 5.74
N ALA A 138 6.90 7.13 6.95
CA ALA A 138 8.06 6.26 7.14
C ALA A 138 7.83 4.87 6.53
N LEU A 139 6.65 4.28 6.69
CA LEU A 139 6.27 3.02 6.03
C LEU A 139 6.33 3.15 4.52
N HIS A 140 5.77 4.21 3.95
CA HIS A 140 5.79 4.46 2.52
C HIS A 140 7.24 4.62 2.01
N ALA A 141 8.06 5.42 2.68
CA ALA A 141 9.46 5.61 2.32
C ALA A 141 10.28 4.31 2.44
N ALA A 142 10.11 3.56 3.53
CA ALA A 142 10.81 2.29 3.76
C ALA A 142 10.41 1.22 2.72
N PHE A 143 9.13 1.16 2.35
CA PHE A 143 8.66 0.25 1.32
C PHE A 143 9.27 0.58 -0.04
N LEU A 144 9.24 1.85 -0.45
CA LEU A 144 9.73 2.27 -1.76
C LEU A 144 11.26 2.25 -1.88
N ALA A 145 11.99 2.39 -0.78
CA ALA A 145 13.46 2.41 -0.79
C ALA A 145 14.11 1.17 -1.40
N HIS A 146 13.42 0.03 -1.37
CA HIS A 146 13.90 -1.25 -1.88
C HIS A 146 13.20 -1.68 -3.18
N ARG A 147 12.39 -0.79 -3.79
CA ARG A 147 11.68 -1.10 -5.05
C ARG A 147 12.52 -0.68 -6.25
N THR A 148 12.40 -1.49 -7.29
CA THR A 148 13.16 -1.30 -8.54
C THR A 148 12.25 -1.10 -9.75
N GLU A 149 10.94 -1.12 -9.55
CA GLU A 149 9.93 -0.87 -10.56
C GLU A 149 10.02 0.58 -11.09
N GLU A 150 9.42 0.82 -12.23
CA GLU A 150 9.38 2.16 -12.86
C GLU A 150 8.38 3.08 -12.15
N ARG A 151 7.26 2.51 -11.68
CA ARG A 151 6.16 3.25 -11.06
C ARG A 151 5.49 2.46 -9.94
N ALA A 152 4.79 3.19 -9.06
CA ALA A 152 3.88 2.62 -8.08
C ALA A 152 2.44 3.02 -8.39
N ALA A 153 1.49 2.13 -8.10
CA ALA A 153 0.07 2.38 -8.23
C ALA A 153 -0.67 2.02 -6.93
N ALA A 154 -1.72 2.76 -6.60
CA ALA A 154 -2.59 2.48 -5.47
C ALA A 154 -4.05 2.78 -5.80
N LEU A 155 -4.96 2.05 -5.16
CA LEU A 155 -6.40 2.29 -5.18
C LEU A 155 -6.83 2.97 -3.88
N ILE A 156 -7.45 4.13 -4.00
CA ILE A 156 -7.92 4.92 -2.86
C ILE A 156 -9.45 4.94 -2.90
N ALA A 157 -10.09 4.38 -1.87
CA ALA A 157 -11.54 4.35 -1.80
C ALA A 157 -12.15 5.76 -1.84
N ASP A 158 -13.25 5.93 -2.55
CA ASP A 158 -13.99 7.18 -2.61
C ASP A 158 -14.35 7.66 -1.21
N GLY A 159 -14.24 8.97 -0.99
CA GLY A 159 -14.42 9.61 0.31
C GLY A 159 -13.15 9.66 1.17
N ASN A 160 -12.03 9.07 0.73
CA ASN A 160 -10.74 9.17 1.45
C ASN A 160 -9.85 10.28 0.88
N ASP A 161 -10.37 11.52 0.88
CA ASP A 161 -9.66 12.70 0.34
C ASP A 161 -8.33 12.95 1.05
N VAL A 162 -8.24 12.62 2.34
CA VAL A 162 -7.00 12.74 3.11
C VAL A 162 -5.89 11.89 2.50
N MET A 163 -6.19 10.68 2.03
CA MET A 163 -5.21 9.82 1.37
C MET A 163 -4.90 10.30 -0.04
N LEU A 164 -5.90 10.77 -0.79
CA LEU A 164 -5.68 11.36 -2.11
C LEU A 164 -4.72 12.55 -2.04
N ASP A 165 -4.94 13.48 -1.11
CA ASP A 165 -4.06 14.62 -0.88
C ASP A 165 -2.64 14.20 -0.47
N ARG A 166 -2.53 13.14 0.33
CA ARG A 166 -1.24 12.60 0.75
C ARG A 166 -0.47 12.01 -0.42
N TYR A 167 -1.13 11.18 -1.24
CA TYR A 167 -0.49 10.61 -2.43
C TYR A 167 -0.10 11.69 -3.45
N ALA A 168 -0.92 12.74 -3.61
CA ALA A 168 -0.55 13.89 -4.45
C ALA A 168 0.75 14.57 -3.96
N LYS A 169 0.92 14.72 -2.64
CA LYS A 169 2.17 15.24 -2.04
C LYS A 169 3.37 14.30 -2.22
N TYR A 170 3.13 13.00 -2.43
CA TYR A 170 4.16 12.02 -2.75
C TYR A 170 4.47 11.95 -4.26
N GLY A 171 3.89 12.83 -5.06
CA GLY A 171 4.12 12.88 -6.51
C GLY A 171 3.23 11.94 -7.33
N PHE A 172 2.21 11.34 -6.69
CA PHE A 172 1.23 10.54 -7.42
C PHE A 172 0.17 11.43 -8.07
N HIS A 173 -0.32 11.00 -9.21
CA HIS A 173 -1.42 11.66 -9.91
C HIS A 173 -2.59 10.70 -10.13
N LYS A 174 -3.79 11.26 -10.21
CA LYS A 174 -5.02 10.49 -10.50
C LYS A 174 -5.01 10.07 -11.97
N VAL A 175 -5.35 8.80 -12.22
CA VAL A 175 -5.44 8.23 -13.58
C VAL A 175 -6.90 8.03 -13.98
N GLY A 176 -7.72 7.54 -13.06
CA GLY A 176 -9.11 7.25 -13.31
C GLY A 176 -9.78 6.69 -12.06
N THR A 177 -11.01 6.23 -12.22
CA THR A 177 -11.77 5.56 -11.16
C THR A 177 -12.20 4.18 -11.62
N VAL A 178 -12.36 3.27 -10.68
CA VAL A 178 -12.75 1.88 -10.93
C VAL A 178 -13.57 1.35 -9.75
N GLU A 179 -14.47 0.41 -10.00
CA GLU A 179 -15.03 -0.52 -9.02
C GLU A 179 -14.24 -1.83 -9.13
N PRO A 180 -13.30 -2.14 -8.22
CA PRO A 180 -12.35 -3.24 -8.42
C PRO A 180 -13.00 -4.62 -8.45
N TYR A 181 -14.10 -4.78 -7.70
CA TYR A 181 -14.93 -5.99 -7.68
C TYR A 181 -16.39 -5.59 -7.55
N PRO A 182 -17.34 -6.38 -8.11
CA PRO A 182 -18.76 -6.10 -7.99
C PRO A 182 -19.19 -5.90 -6.52
N GLY A 183 -19.82 -4.75 -6.24
CA GLY A 183 -20.27 -4.40 -4.90
C GLY A 183 -19.24 -3.69 -4.02
N TRP A 184 -18.00 -3.56 -4.46
CA TRP A 184 -17.04 -2.72 -3.78
C TRP A 184 -17.34 -1.24 -4.04
N ARG A 185 -16.90 -0.39 -3.12
CA ARG A 185 -16.92 1.06 -3.35
C ARG A 185 -16.06 1.40 -4.57
N ARG A 186 -16.41 2.48 -5.23
CA ARG A 186 -15.56 3.06 -6.26
C ARG A 186 -14.23 3.50 -5.62
N HIS A 187 -13.16 3.33 -6.38
CA HIS A 187 -11.81 3.74 -5.98
C HIS A 187 -11.21 4.65 -7.04
N THR A 188 -10.42 5.62 -6.60
CA THR A 188 -9.55 6.41 -7.46
C THR A 188 -8.21 5.70 -7.61
N MET A 189 -7.80 5.40 -8.84
CA MET A 189 -6.46 4.93 -9.18
C MET A 189 -5.49 6.10 -9.16
N VAL A 190 -4.43 5.97 -8.39
CA VAL A 190 -3.30 6.92 -8.39
C VAL A 190 -2.00 6.23 -8.79
N VAL A 191 -1.16 6.92 -9.56
CA VAL A 191 0.12 6.41 -10.06
C VAL A 191 1.21 7.44 -9.83
N GLY A 192 2.37 7.02 -9.37
CA GLY A 192 3.55 7.86 -9.19
C GLY A 192 4.82 7.18 -9.69
N PRO A 193 5.81 7.95 -10.21
CA PRO A 193 7.08 7.42 -10.64
C PRO A 193 7.91 6.99 -9.42
N LEU A 194 8.73 5.94 -9.60
CA LEU A 194 9.73 5.51 -8.61
C LEU A 194 11.15 5.94 -9.02
N ARG A 195 11.33 6.34 -10.27
CA ARG A 195 12.61 6.78 -10.85
C ARG A 195 12.45 8.07 -11.63
#